data_508da0c383b8fb8816b8eaa4bc6495d1
#
_entry.id   508da0c383b8fb8816b8eaa4bc6495d1
#
_cell.length_a   1.000
_cell.length_b   1.000
_cell.length_c   1.000
_cell.angle_alpha   90.00
_cell.angle_beta   90.00
_cell.angle_gamma   90.00
#
_symmetry.space_group_name_H-M   'P 1'
#
loop_
_entity.id
_entity.type
_entity.pdbx_description
1 polymer ?
#
loop_
_entity_poly.entity_id
_entity_poly.type
_entity_poly.pdbx_seq_one_letter_code
_entity_poly.pdbx_strand_id
1 'polypeptide(L)'
;MAAIQNIEGVELSSSSSNSRYGKRDDSVVIKLESKANISCKFTSNAFQAAPVIIAKKHLQNGSNKEKILLINAGNANAGNGKSGELDALKCCKEISEFADLNTEDVLPFSTGIIGEPLNAEEHITAFKKAYSSLKPTNWRKAAKAILTTDTKIKLVSKTLVKGKTSINITGFAKGSGMIRPDFATLLSFVFTDADINQSLLHKLHDEALSESFERITVDGDTSPNDSSVLVATGKSGIKVRSTVSYTHLTLPTILLV
;
A
#
# COMPACT_ATOMS: atom_id res chain seq x y z
N MET A 1 -17.09 16.38 3.17
CA MET A 1 -16.36 15.12 2.85
C MET A 1 -17.07 13.98 3.52
N ALA A 2 -17.25 12.85 2.85
CA ALA A 2 -17.81 11.65 3.47
C ALA A 2 -16.90 11.19 4.63
N ALA A 3 -17.50 10.60 5.67
CA ALA A 3 -16.75 10.06 6.79
C ALA A 3 -15.86 8.90 6.31
N ILE A 4 -14.61 8.86 6.75
CA ILE A 4 -13.70 7.74 6.47
C ILE A 4 -14.06 6.59 7.39
N GLN A 5 -14.36 5.43 6.79
CA GLN A 5 -14.66 4.21 7.52
C GLN A 5 -13.37 3.50 7.91
N ASN A 6 -13.27 3.07 9.15
CA ASN A 6 -12.21 2.18 9.58
C ASN A 6 -12.47 0.77 9.03
N ILE A 7 -11.41 0.07 8.68
CA ILE A 7 -11.49 -1.34 8.28
C ILE A 7 -10.98 -2.17 9.44
N GLU A 8 -11.85 -3.01 9.98
CA GLU A 8 -11.49 -3.89 11.08
C GLU A 8 -10.38 -4.86 10.63
N GLY A 9 -9.36 -5.04 11.47
CA GLY A 9 -8.16 -5.81 11.14
C GLY A 9 -7.06 -5.01 10.43
N VAL A 10 -7.22 -3.67 10.31
CA VAL A 10 -6.22 -2.75 9.75
C VAL A 10 -5.91 -1.65 10.76
N GLU A 11 -4.64 -1.53 11.14
CA GLU A 11 -4.12 -0.42 11.92
C GLU A 11 -2.98 0.26 11.15
N LEU A 12 -2.89 1.57 11.23
CA LEU A 12 -1.89 2.32 10.49
C LEU A 12 -1.40 3.54 11.26
N SER A 13 -0.18 3.94 10.98
CA SER A 13 0.40 5.18 11.50
C SER A 13 1.53 5.66 10.61
N SER A 14 2.01 6.87 10.88
CA SER A 14 3.18 7.44 10.21
C SER A 14 4.06 8.21 11.18
N SER A 15 5.30 8.42 10.78
CA SER A 15 6.28 9.22 11.50
C SER A 15 7.23 9.88 10.51
N SER A 16 7.95 10.91 10.93
CA SER A 16 9.01 11.52 10.15
C SER A 16 10.32 10.76 10.35
N SER A 17 11.02 10.45 9.25
CA SER A 17 12.41 10.01 9.26
C SER A 17 13.39 11.15 9.48
N ASN A 18 12.95 12.41 9.29
CA ASN A 18 13.77 13.62 9.22
C ASN A 18 14.79 13.66 8.06
N SER A 19 14.75 12.67 7.14
CA SER A 19 15.73 12.61 6.05
C SER A 19 15.46 13.69 4.99
N ARG A 20 14.34 13.60 4.26
CA ARG A 20 14.07 14.50 3.14
C ARG A 20 13.15 15.66 3.46
N TYR A 21 12.11 15.41 4.22
CA TYR A 21 11.04 16.39 4.46
C TYR A 21 11.07 17.02 5.86
N GLY A 22 12.18 16.86 6.58
CA GLY A 22 12.32 17.35 7.94
C GLY A 22 11.26 16.76 8.86
N LYS A 23 10.49 17.62 9.53
CA LYS A 23 9.47 17.18 10.50
C LYS A 23 8.19 16.61 9.88
N ARG A 24 8.04 16.62 8.54
CA ARG A 24 6.88 16.03 7.88
C ARG A 24 6.98 14.50 7.94
N ASP A 25 5.87 13.84 8.24
CA ASP A 25 5.81 12.37 8.18
C ASP A 25 6.05 11.89 6.74
N ASP A 26 6.87 10.85 6.60
CA ASP A 26 7.31 10.25 5.34
C ASP A 26 7.51 8.73 5.44
N SER A 27 7.26 8.17 6.60
CA SER A 27 7.41 6.75 6.88
C SER A 27 6.10 6.23 7.46
N VAL A 28 5.44 5.31 6.73
CA VAL A 28 4.13 4.75 7.09
C VAL A 28 4.27 3.28 7.41
N VAL A 29 3.60 2.86 8.47
CA VAL A 29 3.41 1.45 8.83
C VAL A 29 1.93 1.14 8.78
N ILE A 30 1.59 0.04 8.10
CA ILE A 30 0.24 -0.54 8.10
C ILE A 30 0.36 -1.96 8.60
N LYS A 31 -0.33 -2.26 9.67
CA LYS A 31 -0.43 -3.59 10.26
C LYS A 31 -1.74 -4.23 9.83
N LEU A 32 -1.66 -5.46 9.34
CA LEU A 32 -2.78 -6.30 8.95
C LEU A 32 -2.86 -7.49 9.90
N GLU A 33 -4.04 -7.76 10.41
CA GLU A 33 -4.25 -8.95 11.23
C GLU A 33 -4.02 -10.25 10.44
N SER A 34 -3.77 -11.32 11.18
CA SER A 34 -3.61 -12.67 10.61
C SER A 34 -4.82 -13.07 9.77
N LYS A 35 -4.57 -13.87 8.72
CA LYS A 35 -5.57 -14.37 7.76
C LYS A 35 -6.17 -13.31 6.81
N ALA A 36 -5.70 -12.08 6.82
CA ALA A 36 -6.05 -11.13 5.78
C ALA A 36 -5.49 -11.62 4.43
N ASN A 37 -6.33 -11.67 3.39
CA ASN A 37 -5.90 -11.95 2.03
C ASN A 37 -5.36 -10.68 1.39
N ILE A 38 -4.23 -10.80 0.69
CA ILE A 38 -3.53 -9.67 0.07
C ILE A 38 -3.31 -9.94 -1.40
N SER A 39 -3.71 -9.02 -2.25
CA SER A 39 -3.36 -8.99 -3.67
C SER A 39 -2.48 -7.78 -3.92
N CYS A 40 -1.29 -8.00 -4.48
CA CYS A 40 -0.40 -6.94 -4.92
C CYS A 40 -0.17 -7.04 -6.43
N LYS A 41 -0.23 -5.89 -7.08
CA LYS A 41 0.19 -5.70 -8.47
C LYS A 41 1.36 -4.73 -8.48
N PHE A 42 2.33 -5.02 -9.33
CA PHE A 42 3.59 -4.27 -9.39
C PHE A 42 3.89 -3.82 -10.80
N THR A 43 4.67 -2.78 -10.91
CA THR A 43 5.09 -2.21 -12.19
C THR A 43 5.55 -3.26 -13.20
N SER A 44 5.16 -3.05 -14.46
CA SER A 44 5.66 -3.78 -15.63
C SER A 44 7.03 -3.27 -16.12
N ASN A 45 7.55 -2.18 -15.52
CA ASN A 45 8.84 -1.63 -15.88
C ASN A 45 9.95 -2.68 -15.70
N ALA A 46 10.79 -2.86 -16.71
CA ALA A 46 11.94 -3.78 -16.64
C ALA A 46 12.96 -3.38 -15.58
N PHE A 47 13.05 -2.08 -15.29
CA PHE A 47 13.90 -1.51 -14.24
C PHE A 47 13.14 -1.39 -12.92
N GLN A 48 12.93 -2.51 -12.24
CA GLN A 48 12.19 -2.54 -10.98
C GLN A 48 13.03 -2.02 -9.82
N ALA A 49 12.41 -1.23 -8.95
CA ALA A 49 13.01 -0.75 -7.72
C ALA A 49 13.22 -1.88 -6.69
N ALA A 50 14.21 -1.74 -5.84
CA ALA A 50 14.53 -2.72 -4.79
C ALA A 50 13.30 -3.12 -3.93
N PRO A 51 12.46 -2.21 -3.42
CA PRO A 51 11.27 -2.58 -2.65
C PRO A 51 10.28 -3.45 -3.45
N VAL A 52 10.14 -3.23 -4.76
CA VAL A 52 9.28 -4.07 -5.62
C VAL A 52 9.81 -5.49 -5.70
N ILE A 53 11.12 -5.65 -5.91
CA ILE A 53 11.78 -6.96 -5.98
C ILE A 53 11.60 -7.72 -4.65
N ILE A 54 11.82 -7.04 -3.52
CA ILE A 54 11.72 -7.63 -2.18
C ILE A 54 10.25 -7.97 -1.86
N ALA A 55 9.32 -7.05 -2.11
CA ALA A 55 7.89 -7.31 -1.84
C ALA A 55 7.36 -8.51 -2.62
N LYS A 56 7.76 -8.69 -3.89
CA LYS A 56 7.40 -9.87 -4.68
C LYS A 56 7.91 -11.17 -4.05
N LYS A 57 9.17 -11.20 -3.59
CA LYS A 57 9.77 -12.37 -2.91
C LYS A 57 9.06 -12.68 -1.60
N HIS A 58 8.79 -11.66 -0.79
CA HIS A 58 8.14 -11.81 0.50
C HIS A 58 6.70 -12.30 0.37
N LEU A 59 5.95 -11.85 -0.63
CA LEU A 59 4.59 -12.34 -0.90
C LEU A 59 4.54 -13.83 -1.25
N GLN A 60 5.56 -14.35 -1.91
CA GLN A 60 5.64 -15.78 -2.25
C GLN A 60 5.99 -16.66 -1.04
N ASN A 61 6.75 -16.13 -0.08
CA ASN A 61 7.32 -16.87 1.03
C ASN A 61 6.70 -16.53 2.39
N GLY A 62 5.81 -15.54 2.43
CA GLY A 62 5.19 -15.07 3.67
C GLY A 62 4.22 -16.08 4.29
N SER A 63 4.03 -15.95 5.58
CA SER A 63 3.14 -16.81 6.39
C SER A 63 1.67 -16.35 6.35
N ASN A 64 0.78 -17.12 6.99
CA ASN A 64 -0.61 -16.70 7.24
C ASN A 64 -0.76 -15.88 8.54
N LYS A 65 0.36 -15.41 9.09
CA LYS A 65 0.38 -14.52 10.26
C LYS A 65 -0.01 -13.08 9.90
N GLU A 66 0.11 -12.21 10.86
CA GLU A 66 0.03 -10.76 10.64
C GLU A 66 1.02 -10.32 9.56
N LYS A 67 0.67 -9.25 8.84
CA LYS A 67 1.58 -8.65 7.86
C LYS A 67 1.75 -7.17 8.11
N ILE A 68 2.92 -6.67 7.75
CA ILE A 68 3.24 -5.26 7.85
C ILE A 68 3.57 -4.72 6.46
N LEU A 69 2.96 -3.60 6.09
CA LEU A 69 3.37 -2.83 4.92
C LEU A 69 4.20 -1.63 5.40
N LEU A 70 5.42 -1.50 4.90
CA LEU A 70 6.30 -0.36 5.14
C LEU A 70 6.32 0.53 3.91
N ILE A 71 6.03 1.81 4.06
CA ILE A 71 6.04 2.74 2.94
C ILE A 71 6.91 3.93 3.31
N ASN A 72 7.94 4.21 2.53
CA ASN A 72 8.70 5.44 2.64
C ASN A 72 8.44 6.38 1.46
N ALA A 73 8.39 7.68 1.75
CA ALA A 73 8.24 8.73 0.76
C ALA A 73 9.47 9.65 0.75
N GLY A 74 9.81 10.16 -0.44
CA GLY A 74 10.96 11.04 -0.64
C GLY A 74 12.17 10.39 -1.29
N ASN A 75 12.30 9.07 -1.17
CA ASN A 75 13.32 8.27 -1.82
C ASN A 75 12.66 7.02 -2.44
N ALA A 76 12.89 6.78 -3.71
CA ALA A 76 12.32 5.66 -4.46
C ALA A 76 13.03 4.33 -4.17
N ASN A 77 14.23 4.36 -3.62
CA ASN A 77 15.14 3.22 -3.51
C ASN A 77 15.24 2.43 -4.83
N ALA A 78 15.36 3.17 -5.92
CA ALA A 78 15.47 2.68 -7.30
C ALA A 78 16.79 3.17 -7.91
N GLY A 79 17.41 2.34 -8.74
CA GLY A 79 18.70 2.67 -9.35
C GLY A 79 19.92 2.43 -8.47
N ASN A 80 19.74 1.88 -7.28
CA ASN A 80 20.78 1.68 -6.27
C ASN A 80 21.40 0.25 -6.31
N GLY A 81 20.95 -0.59 -7.24
CA GLY A 81 21.46 -1.95 -7.39
C GLY A 81 21.37 -2.76 -6.08
N LYS A 82 22.43 -3.50 -5.78
CA LYS A 82 22.48 -4.40 -4.62
C LYS A 82 22.38 -3.67 -3.28
N SER A 83 22.91 -2.45 -3.17
CA SER A 83 22.82 -1.68 -1.93
C SER A 83 21.37 -1.32 -1.60
N GLY A 84 20.58 -0.92 -2.61
CA GLY A 84 19.14 -0.65 -2.41
C GLY A 84 18.34 -1.87 -1.95
N GLU A 85 18.67 -3.08 -2.45
CA GLU A 85 18.06 -4.31 -1.95
C GLU A 85 18.43 -4.58 -0.48
N LEU A 86 19.70 -4.37 -0.11
CA LEU A 86 20.15 -4.56 1.27
C LEU A 86 19.47 -3.57 2.23
N ASP A 87 19.31 -2.31 1.82
CA ASP A 87 18.62 -1.29 2.61
C ASP A 87 17.13 -1.64 2.81
N ALA A 88 16.44 -2.08 1.75
CA ALA A 88 15.05 -2.52 1.85
C ALA A 88 14.91 -3.75 2.76
N LEU A 89 15.77 -4.76 2.60
CA LEU A 89 15.80 -5.95 3.45
C LEU A 89 16.11 -5.60 4.91
N LYS A 90 17.03 -4.67 5.15
CA LYS A 90 17.36 -4.20 6.49
C LYS A 90 16.14 -3.58 7.18
N CYS A 91 15.40 -2.72 6.48
CA CYS A 91 14.15 -2.16 7.01
C CYS A 91 13.15 -3.26 7.37
N CYS A 92 12.96 -4.26 6.48
CA CYS A 92 12.04 -5.37 6.71
C CYS A 92 12.47 -6.19 7.94
N LYS A 93 13.75 -6.55 8.03
CA LYS A 93 14.31 -7.35 9.13
C LYS A 93 14.13 -6.65 10.47
N GLU A 94 14.57 -5.40 10.57
CA GLU A 94 14.49 -4.62 11.81
C GLU A 94 13.05 -4.43 12.32
N ILE A 95 12.09 -4.31 11.40
CA ILE A 95 10.68 -4.16 11.79
C ILE A 95 10.06 -5.53 12.09
N SER A 96 10.43 -6.59 11.38
CA SER A 96 9.95 -7.94 11.71
C SER A 96 10.43 -8.39 13.10
N GLU A 97 11.70 -8.16 13.43
CA GLU A 97 12.23 -8.44 14.77
C GLU A 97 11.53 -7.60 15.86
N PHE A 98 11.24 -6.32 15.58
CA PHE A 98 10.52 -5.44 16.50
C PHE A 98 9.07 -5.87 16.74
N ALA A 99 8.44 -6.49 15.73
CA ALA A 99 7.04 -6.92 15.74
C ALA A 99 6.84 -8.40 16.07
N ASP A 100 7.92 -9.17 16.30
CA ASP A 100 7.90 -10.64 16.50
C ASP A 100 7.28 -11.41 15.32
N LEU A 101 7.69 -11.04 14.09
CA LEU A 101 7.25 -11.63 12.83
C LEU A 101 8.42 -12.20 12.03
N ASN A 102 8.13 -12.95 10.96
CA ASN A 102 9.16 -13.31 9.98
C ASN A 102 9.44 -12.11 9.05
N THR A 103 10.65 -12.04 8.52
CA THR A 103 11.04 -10.94 7.61
C THR A 103 10.14 -10.90 6.37
N GLU A 104 9.71 -12.06 5.87
CA GLU A 104 8.83 -12.20 4.71
C GLU A 104 7.38 -11.76 4.97
N ASP A 105 7.00 -11.55 6.22
CA ASP A 105 5.70 -10.97 6.59
C ASP A 105 5.69 -9.43 6.54
N VAL A 106 6.84 -8.81 6.20
CA VAL A 106 7.00 -7.36 6.06
C VAL A 106 7.21 -7.01 4.57
N LEU A 107 6.32 -6.20 4.00
CA LEU A 107 6.32 -5.81 2.60
C LEU A 107 6.77 -4.36 2.44
N PRO A 108 7.89 -4.07 1.77
CA PRO A 108 8.38 -2.71 1.58
C PRO A 108 7.81 -2.07 0.32
N PHE A 109 7.55 -0.75 0.39
CA PHE A 109 7.15 0.12 -0.71
C PHE A 109 7.87 1.46 -0.58
N SER A 110 8.26 2.05 -1.70
CA SER A 110 8.98 3.32 -1.71
C SER A 110 8.48 4.23 -2.81
N THR A 111 8.59 5.52 -2.60
CA THR A 111 8.30 6.54 -3.62
C THR A 111 9.14 7.78 -3.40
N GLY A 112 9.59 8.41 -4.48
CA GLY A 112 10.39 9.65 -4.41
C GLY A 112 11.50 9.68 -5.44
N ILE A 113 12.65 10.20 -5.07
CA ILE A 113 13.79 10.39 -5.97
C ILE A 113 14.47 9.06 -6.29
N ILE A 114 14.79 8.88 -7.57
CA ILE A 114 15.52 7.74 -8.13
C ILE A 114 17.01 8.05 -8.11
N GLY A 115 17.85 7.03 -7.84
CA GLY A 115 19.31 7.13 -7.90
C GLY A 115 19.99 7.68 -6.64
N GLU A 116 19.22 8.03 -5.61
CA GLU A 116 19.77 8.42 -4.31
C GLU A 116 19.76 7.22 -3.34
N PRO A 117 20.81 6.99 -2.53
CA PRO A 117 20.82 5.97 -1.49
C PRO A 117 19.69 6.21 -0.47
N LEU A 118 19.06 5.13 -0.01
CA LEU A 118 18.08 5.20 1.06
C LEU A 118 18.78 5.34 2.41
N ASN A 119 18.38 6.33 3.22
CA ASN A 119 18.82 6.38 4.62
C ASN A 119 18.01 5.40 5.47
N ALA A 120 18.37 4.11 5.39
CA ALA A 120 17.65 3.03 6.05
C ALA A 120 17.51 3.22 7.57
N GLU A 121 18.55 3.72 8.26
CA GLU A 121 18.54 3.90 9.71
C GLU A 121 17.49 4.91 10.19
N GLU A 122 17.38 6.05 9.49
CA GLU A 122 16.38 7.06 9.81
C GLU A 122 14.97 6.53 9.58
N HIS A 123 14.75 5.81 8.46
CA HIS A 123 13.46 5.19 8.18
C HIS A 123 13.12 4.06 9.16
N ILE A 124 14.06 3.22 9.56
CA ILE A 124 13.87 2.19 10.60
C ILE A 124 13.42 2.84 11.92
N THR A 125 14.10 3.90 12.35
CA THR A 125 13.71 4.64 13.54
C THR A 125 12.28 5.18 13.44
N ALA A 126 11.94 5.77 12.30
CA ALA A 126 10.60 6.29 12.03
C ALA A 126 9.55 5.18 11.97
N PHE A 127 9.84 4.04 11.36
CA PHE A 127 8.93 2.89 11.29
C PHE A 127 8.67 2.30 12.69
N LYS A 128 9.69 2.13 13.54
CA LYS A 128 9.51 1.69 14.93
C LYS A 128 8.61 2.65 15.71
N LYS A 129 8.80 3.96 15.55
CA LYS A 129 7.95 4.98 16.15
C LYS A 129 6.51 4.95 15.61
N ALA A 130 6.33 4.78 14.29
CA ALA A 130 5.02 4.64 13.68
C ALA A 130 4.32 3.37 14.17
N TYR A 131 5.02 2.23 14.22
CA TYR A 131 4.47 0.96 14.74
C TYR A 131 3.95 1.10 16.17
N SER A 132 4.72 1.75 17.06
CA SER A 132 4.30 1.99 18.45
C SER A 132 3.08 2.92 18.60
N SER A 133 2.64 3.58 17.52
CA SER A 133 1.51 4.51 17.50
C SER A 133 0.39 4.11 16.53
N LEU A 134 0.32 2.84 16.15
CA LEU A 134 -0.71 2.27 15.28
C LEU A 134 -2.12 2.54 15.84
N LYS A 135 -3.05 2.92 14.97
CA LYS A 135 -4.47 3.14 15.29
C LYS A 135 -5.33 2.87 14.06
N PRO A 136 -6.55 2.35 14.23
CA PRO A 136 -7.47 2.11 13.12
C PRO A 136 -7.99 3.40 12.45
N THR A 137 -7.74 4.57 13.03
CA THR A 137 -8.27 5.88 12.58
C THR A 137 -7.28 6.75 11.81
N ASN A 138 -6.02 6.35 11.67
CA ASN A 138 -4.94 7.17 11.14
C ASN A 138 -4.88 7.26 9.59
N TRP A 139 -5.98 6.97 8.90
CA TRP A 139 -6.06 6.96 7.42
C TRP A 139 -5.54 8.23 6.77
N ARG A 140 -6.02 9.39 7.24
CA ARG A 140 -5.61 10.69 6.69
C ARG A 140 -4.12 10.98 6.94
N LYS A 141 -3.62 10.56 8.09
CA LYS A 141 -2.22 10.72 8.47
C LYS A 141 -1.32 9.91 7.53
N ALA A 142 -1.64 8.63 7.32
CA ALA A 142 -0.93 7.75 6.40
C ALA A 142 -1.01 8.24 4.95
N ALA A 143 -2.21 8.59 4.47
CA ALA A 143 -2.40 9.10 3.11
C ALA A 143 -1.61 10.39 2.83
N LYS A 144 -1.46 11.29 3.84
CA LYS A 144 -0.65 12.49 3.72
C LYS A 144 0.85 12.18 3.69
N ALA A 145 1.28 11.19 4.46
CA ALA A 145 2.71 10.87 4.60
C ALA A 145 3.34 10.31 3.33
N ILE A 146 2.57 9.62 2.48
CA ILE A 146 3.07 9.03 1.23
C ILE A 146 3.16 10.02 0.05
N LEU A 147 2.65 11.24 0.19
CA LEU A 147 2.68 12.23 -0.89
C LEU A 147 4.11 12.68 -1.21
N THR A 148 4.38 12.91 -2.49
CA THR A 148 5.64 13.50 -2.96
C THR A 148 5.38 14.84 -3.65
N THR A 149 4.99 14.82 -4.90
CA THR A 149 4.64 15.99 -5.72
C THR A 149 3.13 16.25 -5.74
N ASP A 150 2.34 15.39 -5.15
CA ASP A 150 0.88 15.52 -5.06
C ASP A 150 0.47 16.78 -4.31
N THR A 151 -0.52 17.49 -4.83
CA THR A 151 -1.07 18.70 -4.21
C THR A 151 -2.25 18.43 -3.28
N LYS A 152 -2.86 17.24 -3.39
CA LYS A 152 -4.05 16.85 -2.63
C LYS A 152 -3.91 15.41 -2.09
N ILE A 153 -4.50 15.17 -0.92
CA ILE A 153 -4.65 13.84 -0.34
C ILE A 153 -5.74 13.10 -1.12
N LYS A 154 -5.41 11.92 -1.64
CA LYS A 154 -6.32 11.00 -2.31
C LYS A 154 -6.71 9.90 -1.33
N LEU A 155 -7.80 10.10 -0.62
CA LEU A 155 -8.33 9.19 0.41
C LEU A 155 -9.85 9.12 0.25
N VAL A 156 -10.36 7.91 0.06
CA VAL A 156 -11.77 7.64 -0.19
C VAL A 156 -12.25 6.47 0.66
N SER A 157 -13.50 6.54 1.07
CA SER A 157 -14.18 5.45 1.76
C SER A 157 -15.60 5.27 1.22
N LYS A 158 -16.04 4.01 1.10
CA LYS A 158 -17.38 3.63 0.65
C LYS A 158 -17.91 2.50 1.50
N THR A 159 -19.18 2.60 1.87
CA THR A 159 -19.92 1.52 2.52
C THR A 159 -20.96 0.98 1.54
N LEU A 160 -20.98 -0.33 1.36
CA LEU A 160 -21.99 -1.04 0.58
C LEU A 160 -22.94 -1.71 1.55
N VAL A 161 -24.21 -1.41 1.42
CA VAL A 161 -25.28 -1.97 2.27
C VAL A 161 -26.13 -2.93 1.46
N LYS A 162 -26.32 -4.16 1.97
CA LYS A 162 -27.24 -5.14 1.42
C LYS A 162 -28.11 -5.71 2.54
N GLY A 163 -29.35 -5.26 2.60
CA GLY A 163 -30.25 -5.62 3.71
C GLY A 163 -29.73 -5.09 5.06
N LYS A 164 -29.46 -5.99 5.99
CA LYS A 164 -28.93 -5.65 7.32
C LYS A 164 -27.41 -5.75 7.42
N THR A 165 -26.72 -6.06 6.34
CA THR A 165 -25.26 -6.25 6.29
C THR A 165 -24.59 -5.13 5.51
N SER A 166 -23.37 -4.78 5.89
CA SER A 166 -22.56 -3.78 5.19
C SER A 166 -21.13 -4.23 5.06
N ILE A 167 -20.50 -3.83 3.97
CA ILE A 167 -19.07 -3.98 3.70
C ILE A 167 -18.49 -2.58 3.56
N ASN A 168 -17.37 -2.34 4.21
CA ASN A 168 -16.63 -1.10 4.09
C ASN A 168 -15.41 -1.29 3.18
N ILE A 169 -15.12 -0.25 2.42
CA ILE A 169 -13.92 -0.15 1.60
C ILE A 169 -13.32 1.21 1.87
N THR A 170 -12.03 1.23 2.21
CA THR A 170 -11.28 2.46 2.40
C THR A 170 -9.94 2.32 1.69
N GLY A 171 -9.57 3.34 0.92
CA GLY A 171 -8.32 3.32 0.19
C GLY A 171 -7.72 4.70 0.05
N PHE A 172 -6.40 4.72 -0.09
CA PHE A 172 -5.67 5.93 -0.41
C PHE A 172 -4.59 5.64 -1.47
N ALA A 173 -4.24 6.68 -2.21
CA ALA A 173 -3.25 6.58 -3.27
C ALA A 173 -2.43 7.87 -3.37
N LYS A 174 -1.29 7.77 -4.04
CA LYS A 174 -0.46 8.90 -4.47
C LYS A 174 -0.04 8.71 -5.93
N GLY A 175 0.08 9.80 -6.63
CA GLY A 175 0.54 9.89 -8.01
C GLY A 175 0.09 11.21 -8.62
N SER A 176 1.00 11.95 -9.26
CA SER A 176 0.72 13.22 -9.95
C SER A 176 1.49 13.37 -11.25
N GLY A 177 2.60 12.69 -11.44
CA GLY A 177 3.41 12.59 -12.64
C GLY A 177 4.05 11.22 -12.74
N MET A 178 4.73 10.93 -13.84
CA MET A 178 5.24 9.62 -14.20
C MET A 178 4.09 8.60 -14.28
N ILE A 179 2.98 8.95 -14.97
CA ILE A 179 1.74 8.17 -15.07
C ILE A 179 1.48 7.72 -16.50
N ARG A 180 1.41 6.40 -16.70
CA ARG A 180 1.10 5.75 -17.96
C ARG A 180 0.09 4.62 -17.74
N PRO A 181 -0.81 4.31 -18.69
CA PRO A 181 -1.60 3.07 -18.70
C PRO A 181 -0.71 1.82 -18.64
N ASP A 182 -1.27 0.64 -18.43
CA ASP A 182 -0.59 -0.66 -18.33
C ASP A 182 0.13 -0.90 -16.98
N PHE A 183 -0.50 -0.46 -15.91
CA PHE A 183 -0.01 -0.64 -14.55
C PHE A 183 1.44 -0.13 -14.36
N ALA A 184 1.58 1.15 -14.58
CA ALA A 184 2.84 1.83 -14.34
C ALA A 184 2.57 3.24 -13.83
N THR A 185 2.21 3.43 -12.49
CA THR A 185 2.45 4.76 -11.95
C THR A 185 1.64 5.19 -10.75
N LEU A 186 1.56 4.38 -9.74
CA LEU A 186 1.05 4.92 -8.49
C LEU A 186 1.40 3.99 -7.34
N LEU A 187 1.34 4.52 -6.15
CA LEU A 187 1.14 3.69 -4.97
C LEU A 187 -0.32 3.78 -4.58
N SER A 188 -1.01 2.66 -4.55
CA SER A 188 -2.39 2.57 -4.05
C SER A 188 -2.53 1.47 -3.01
N PHE A 189 -3.27 1.77 -1.96
CA PHE A 189 -3.54 0.87 -0.86
C PHE A 189 -5.02 0.89 -0.58
N VAL A 190 -5.69 -0.24 -0.82
CA VAL A 190 -7.14 -0.38 -0.69
C VAL A 190 -7.44 -1.55 0.23
N PHE A 191 -8.37 -1.35 1.14
CA PHE A 191 -8.71 -2.30 2.19
C PHE A 191 -10.22 -2.48 2.26
N THR A 192 -10.65 -3.71 2.49
CA THR A 192 -12.06 -4.04 2.76
C THR A 192 -12.16 -5.03 3.91
N ASP A 193 -13.27 -4.96 4.64
CA ASP A 193 -13.62 -5.92 5.68
C ASP A 193 -14.36 -7.15 5.13
N ALA A 194 -14.63 -7.21 3.82
CA ALA A 194 -15.26 -8.36 3.16
C ALA A 194 -14.44 -9.64 3.28
N ASP A 195 -15.11 -10.80 3.38
CA ASP A 195 -14.48 -12.11 3.30
C ASP A 195 -14.38 -12.55 1.82
N ILE A 196 -13.19 -12.40 1.26
CA ILE A 196 -12.86 -12.69 -0.14
C ILE A 196 -11.68 -13.65 -0.16
N ASN A 197 -11.85 -14.84 -0.77
CA ASN A 197 -10.73 -15.77 -0.90
C ASN A 197 -9.63 -15.23 -1.83
N GLN A 198 -8.43 -15.73 -1.67
CA GLN A 198 -7.23 -15.21 -2.33
C GLN A 198 -7.35 -15.19 -3.87
N SER A 199 -7.87 -16.25 -4.48
CA SER A 199 -8.00 -16.34 -5.95
C SER A 199 -8.99 -15.30 -6.49
N LEU A 200 -10.14 -15.14 -5.83
CA LEU A 200 -11.13 -14.12 -6.21
C LEU A 200 -10.58 -12.71 -5.97
N LEU A 201 -9.84 -12.50 -4.89
CA LEU A 201 -9.24 -11.20 -4.58
C LEU A 201 -8.27 -10.76 -5.69
N HIS A 202 -7.45 -11.66 -6.20
CA HIS A 202 -6.56 -11.37 -7.34
C HIS A 202 -7.36 -10.97 -8.58
N LYS A 203 -8.41 -11.74 -8.91
CA LYS A 203 -9.25 -11.45 -10.07
C LYS A 203 -9.96 -10.10 -9.96
N LEU A 204 -10.55 -9.81 -8.80
CA LEU A 204 -11.20 -8.52 -8.53
C LEU A 204 -10.22 -7.35 -8.58
N HIS A 205 -8.99 -7.56 -8.13
CA HIS A 205 -7.95 -6.55 -8.21
C HIS A 205 -7.58 -6.23 -9.66
N ASP A 206 -7.40 -7.26 -10.51
CA ASP A 206 -7.15 -7.09 -11.95
C ASP A 206 -8.29 -6.34 -12.65
N GLU A 207 -9.53 -6.77 -12.43
CA GLU A 207 -10.71 -6.12 -12.98
C GLU A 207 -10.80 -4.64 -12.54
N ALA A 208 -10.63 -4.38 -11.25
CA ALA A 208 -10.69 -3.02 -10.71
C ALA A 208 -9.59 -2.10 -11.30
N LEU A 209 -8.37 -2.59 -11.44
CA LEU A 209 -7.27 -1.82 -12.03
C LEU A 209 -7.52 -1.50 -13.50
N SER A 210 -7.93 -2.50 -14.30
CA SER A 210 -8.20 -2.33 -15.73
C SER A 210 -9.32 -1.33 -16.02
N GLU A 211 -10.29 -1.21 -15.10
CA GLU A 211 -11.40 -0.24 -15.23
C GLU A 211 -11.07 1.13 -14.63
N SER A 212 -9.91 1.28 -13.99
CA SER A 212 -9.61 2.48 -13.21
C SER A 212 -8.20 3.02 -13.44
N PHE A 213 -7.26 2.66 -12.58
CA PHE A 213 -5.91 3.22 -12.59
C PHE A 213 -5.14 2.97 -13.89
N GLU A 214 -5.35 1.84 -14.55
CA GLU A 214 -4.71 1.53 -15.83
C GLU A 214 -5.20 2.37 -17.01
N ARG A 215 -6.24 3.19 -16.80
CA ARG A 215 -6.76 4.12 -17.82
C ARG A 215 -6.24 5.54 -17.66
N ILE A 216 -5.43 5.79 -16.64
CA ILE A 216 -4.91 7.12 -16.35
C ILE A 216 -3.56 7.30 -17.01
N THR A 217 -3.34 8.44 -17.68
CA THR A 217 -2.05 8.88 -18.17
C THR A 217 -1.85 10.37 -17.89
N VAL A 218 -0.61 10.75 -17.59
CA VAL A 218 -0.23 12.16 -17.41
C VAL A 218 0.90 12.54 -18.39
N ASP A 219 1.99 11.79 -18.36
CA ASP A 219 3.20 12.07 -19.16
C ASP A 219 3.70 10.85 -19.96
N GLY A 220 3.01 9.71 -19.80
CA GLY A 220 3.34 8.48 -20.52
C GLY A 220 4.57 7.73 -20.03
N ASP A 221 5.16 8.15 -18.89
CA ASP A 221 6.33 7.51 -18.28
C ASP A 221 5.93 6.41 -17.30
N THR A 222 6.74 5.34 -17.22
CA THR A 222 6.55 4.23 -16.27
C THR A 222 7.50 4.35 -15.10
N SER A 223 6.98 4.19 -13.87
CA SER A 223 7.78 4.22 -12.66
C SER A 223 8.36 2.84 -12.33
N PRO A 224 9.55 2.76 -11.75
CA PRO A 224 10.12 1.50 -11.22
C PRO A 224 9.45 1.01 -9.93
N ASN A 225 8.63 1.82 -9.28
CA ASN A 225 8.11 1.59 -7.93
C ASN A 225 6.62 1.26 -7.86
N ASP A 226 5.89 1.36 -8.98
CA ASP A 226 4.43 1.26 -8.94
C ASP A 226 3.95 -0.02 -8.29
N SER A 227 3.02 0.17 -7.39
CA SER A 227 2.44 -0.92 -6.63
C SER A 227 0.99 -0.58 -6.25
N SER A 228 0.10 -1.53 -6.50
CA SER A 228 -1.26 -1.52 -5.97
C SER A 228 -1.45 -2.67 -5.02
N VAL A 229 -2.01 -2.39 -3.86
CA VAL A 229 -2.29 -3.37 -2.81
C VAL A 229 -3.77 -3.37 -2.52
N LEU A 230 -4.41 -4.53 -2.64
CA LEU A 230 -5.79 -4.78 -2.23
C LEU A 230 -5.81 -5.82 -1.12
N VAL A 231 -6.43 -5.45 0.01
CA VAL A 231 -6.50 -6.29 1.21
C VAL A 231 -7.95 -6.59 1.54
N ALA A 232 -8.26 -7.86 1.82
CA ALA A 232 -9.53 -8.30 2.37
C ALA A 232 -9.32 -8.94 3.74
N THR A 233 -9.84 -8.30 4.81
CA THR A 233 -9.63 -8.79 6.18
C THR A 233 -10.62 -9.86 6.62
N GLY A 234 -11.77 -9.96 5.94
CA GLY A 234 -12.82 -10.93 6.26
C GLY A 234 -13.63 -10.59 7.51
N LYS A 235 -13.38 -9.46 8.16
CA LYS A 235 -13.94 -9.12 9.47
C LYS A 235 -15.44 -8.82 9.47
N SER A 236 -16.01 -8.38 8.33
CA SER A 236 -17.46 -8.22 8.22
C SER A 236 -18.22 -9.56 8.26
N GLY A 237 -17.53 -10.69 8.06
CA GLY A 237 -18.14 -12.01 7.91
C GLY A 237 -18.95 -12.19 6.61
N ILE A 238 -19.03 -11.15 5.76
CA ILE A 238 -19.79 -11.20 4.52
C ILE A 238 -18.92 -11.78 3.41
N LYS A 239 -19.33 -12.96 2.94
CA LYS A 239 -18.63 -13.69 1.88
C LYS A 239 -18.99 -13.15 0.50
N VAL A 240 -17.96 -12.71 -0.23
CA VAL A 240 -18.04 -12.40 -1.67
C VAL A 240 -17.61 -13.65 -2.45
N ARG A 241 -18.52 -14.17 -3.31
CA ARG A 241 -18.30 -15.45 -4.00
C ARG A 241 -18.10 -15.33 -5.51
N SER A 242 -18.38 -14.17 -6.08
CA SER A 242 -18.25 -13.92 -7.53
C SER A 242 -18.01 -12.45 -7.83
N THR A 243 -17.50 -12.16 -9.01
CA THR A 243 -17.33 -10.80 -9.53
C THR A 243 -18.66 -10.06 -9.68
N VAL A 244 -19.73 -10.74 -10.07
CA VAL A 244 -21.08 -10.16 -10.20
C VAL A 244 -21.60 -9.58 -8.88
N SER A 245 -21.20 -10.15 -7.75
CA SER A 245 -21.53 -9.59 -6.43
C SER A 245 -20.75 -8.31 -6.11
N TYR A 246 -19.76 -7.97 -6.90
CA TYR A 246 -18.77 -6.92 -6.66
C TYR A 246 -18.79 -5.78 -7.69
N THR A 247 -19.57 -5.88 -8.78
CA THR A 247 -19.65 -4.85 -9.83
C THR A 247 -20.08 -3.46 -9.32
N HIS A 248 -20.57 -3.36 -8.11
CA HIS A 248 -20.82 -2.08 -7.43
C HIS A 248 -19.63 -1.57 -6.60
N LEU A 249 -18.52 -2.32 -6.57
CA LEU A 249 -17.29 -2.04 -5.85
C LEU A 249 -16.20 -1.44 -6.75
N THR A 250 -16.56 -0.93 -7.91
CA THR A 250 -15.62 -0.11 -8.67
C THR A 250 -15.04 0.93 -7.72
N LEU A 251 -13.74 0.81 -7.48
CA LEU A 251 -12.99 1.81 -6.72
C LEU A 251 -13.37 3.17 -7.30
N PRO A 252 -13.78 4.14 -6.48
CA PRO A 252 -14.13 5.45 -7.01
C PRO A 252 -12.87 6.13 -7.53
N THR A 253 -12.52 5.84 -8.77
CA THR A 253 -11.40 6.40 -9.51
C THR A 253 -11.56 7.87 -9.81
N ILE A 254 -12.80 8.35 -9.83
CA ILE A 254 -13.17 9.73 -10.22
C ILE A 254 -12.60 10.79 -9.26
N LEU A 255 -12.09 10.43 -8.09
CA LEU A 255 -11.57 11.37 -7.10
C LEU A 255 -10.03 11.36 -6.98
N LEU A 256 -9.34 10.64 -7.84
CA LEU A 256 -7.89 10.41 -7.67
C LEU A 256 -7.04 11.12 -8.71
N VAL A 257 -7.61 11.96 -9.58
CA VAL A 257 -6.86 12.80 -10.53
C VAL A 257 -6.90 14.25 -10.08
#